data_825ea7a6132d2578198107f07c10a305
#
_entry.id   825ea7a6132d2578198107f07c10a305
#
_cell.length_a   1.000
_cell.length_b   1.000
_cell.length_c   1.000
_cell.angle_alpha   90.00
_cell.angle_beta   90.00
_cell.angle_gamma   90.00
#
_symmetry.space_group_name_H-M   'P 1'
#
loop_
_entity.id
_entity.type
_entity.pdbx_description
1 polymer ?
#
loop_
_entity_poly.entity_id
_entity_poly.type
_entity_poly.pdbx_seq_one_letter_code
_entity_poly.pdbx_strand_id
1 'polypeptide(L)'
;MTIETGTRVRNIRFALPALVAGLLLGMTPSSHAGNDGAIVIGEYVTVLTLASDGAWGTATETPTGRAIAFAIRDCKAMSRRVLGCGAKFTTVRAGWSVAVLCGDETIIAAATQLADAERMAIKREIELRNVYRRNMPPCVRVATVNPNGVVVTPLVQASERR
;
A
#
# COMPACT_ATOMS: atom_id res chain seq x y z
N MET A 1 -33.63 -27.09 -33.27
CA MET A 1 -32.70 -27.79 -32.40
C MET A 1 -32.64 -26.99 -31.08
N THR A 2 -33.53 -27.35 -30.15
CA THR A 2 -33.83 -26.59 -28.95
C THR A 2 -33.11 -27.30 -27.79
N ILE A 3 -32.22 -26.59 -27.09
CA ILE A 3 -31.54 -27.13 -25.90
C ILE A 3 -32.18 -26.47 -24.67
N GLU A 4 -32.97 -27.24 -23.95
CA GLU A 4 -33.49 -26.88 -22.62
C GLU A 4 -32.43 -27.19 -21.56
N THR A 5 -32.01 -26.15 -20.83
CA THR A 5 -31.12 -26.30 -19.66
C THR A 5 -31.93 -26.16 -18.39
N GLY A 6 -32.29 -27.31 -17.81
CA GLY A 6 -32.99 -27.40 -16.54
C GLY A 6 -32.09 -27.07 -15.35
N THR A 7 -32.37 -26.01 -14.64
CA THR A 7 -31.71 -25.62 -13.39
C THR A 7 -32.41 -26.27 -12.22
N ARG A 8 -31.76 -27.26 -11.61
CA ARG A 8 -32.24 -27.99 -10.42
C ARG A 8 -31.83 -27.24 -9.14
N VAL A 9 -32.79 -26.54 -8.56
CA VAL A 9 -32.60 -25.88 -7.24
C VAL A 9 -32.67 -26.97 -6.15
N ARG A 10 -31.59 -27.17 -5.44
CA ARG A 10 -31.51 -28.07 -4.27
C ARG A 10 -31.86 -27.26 -3.01
N ASN A 11 -33.05 -27.52 -2.48
CA ASN A 11 -33.47 -27.04 -1.17
C ASN A 11 -32.68 -27.74 -0.06
N ILE A 12 -31.77 -27.02 0.59
CA ILE A 12 -31.09 -27.47 1.81
C ILE A 12 -31.91 -26.95 3.01
N ARG A 13 -32.61 -27.86 3.65
CA ARG A 13 -33.28 -27.60 4.93
C ARG A 13 -32.25 -27.67 6.05
N PHE A 14 -31.93 -26.53 6.66
CA PHE A 14 -31.19 -26.50 7.91
C PHE A 14 -32.14 -26.74 9.08
N ALA A 15 -31.95 -27.89 9.77
CA ALA A 15 -32.56 -28.16 11.05
C ALA A 15 -31.80 -27.41 12.15
N LEU A 16 -32.51 -26.61 12.93
CA LEU A 16 -31.99 -26.03 14.19
C LEU A 16 -31.98 -27.13 15.27
N PRO A 17 -30.92 -27.22 16.06
CA PRO A 17 -31.05 -27.79 17.41
C PRO A 17 -31.06 -26.68 18.48
N ALA A 18 -31.80 -26.96 19.50
CA ALA A 18 -32.22 -26.17 20.62
C ALA A 18 -31.11 -25.84 21.63
N LEU A 19 -31.28 -24.67 22.27
CA LEU A 19 -31.10 -24.32 23.68
C LEU A 19 -30.00 -25.05 24.49
N VAL A 20 -28.93 -24.28 24.79
CA VAL A 20 -28.20 -24.49 26.05
C VAL A 20 -28.21 -23.16 26.82
N ALA A 21 -28.97 -23.14 27.91
CA ALA A 21 -28.91 -22.09 28.94
C ALA A 21 -27.64 -22.30 29.76
N GLY A 22 -26.67 -21.39 29.64
CA GLY A 22 -25.42 -21.41 30.41
C GLY A 22 -25.26 -20.13 31.21
N LEU A 23 -25.15 -20.27 32.52
CA LEU A 23 -24.98 -19.32 33.59
C LEU A 23 -24.07 -18.14 33.22
N LEU A 24 -24.61 -16.94 33.25
CA LEU A 24 -23.85 -15.68 33.21
C LEU A 24 -23.28 -15.39 34.62
N LEU A 25 -22.04 -15.81 34.85
CA LEU A 25 -21.24 -15.22 35.92
C LEU A 25 -20.75 -13.85 35.42
N GLY A 26 -21.23 -12.80 36.10
CA GLY A 26 -20.91 -11.41 35.80
C GLY A 26 -19.40 -11.13 35.95
N MET A 27 -18.72 -10.95 34.84
CA MET A 27 -17.46 -10.21 34.79
C MET A 27 -17.82 -8.77 34.40
N THR A 28 -17.91 -7.89 35.39
CA THR A 28 -17.95 -6.46 35.15
C THR A 28 -16.63 -6.05 34.47
N PRO A 29 -16.66 -5.44 33.29
CA PRO A 29 -15.47 -4.82 32.76
C PRO A 29 -15.15 -3.61 33.65
N SER A 30 -14.01 -3.66 34.35
CA SER A 30 -13.45 -2.51 35.03
C SER A 30 -13.13 -1.46 33.96
N SER A 31 -14.03 -0.51 33.78
CA SER A 31 -13.75 0.72 33.05
C SER A 31 -12.74 1.52 33.87
N HIS A 32 -11.45 1.31 33.57
CA HIS A 32 -10.43 2.27 33.96
C HIS A 32 -10.63 3.52 33.10
N ALA A 33 -11.46 4.44 33.57
CA ALA A 33 -11.43 5.80 33.11
C ALA A 33 -10.17 6.46 33.69
N GLY A 34 -9.03 6.14 33.07
CA GLY A 34 -7.81 6.93 33.19
C GLY A 34 -8.02 8.20 32.40
N ASN A 35 -8.39 9.26 33.09
CA ASN A 35 -8.38 10.63 32.59
C ASN A 35 -6.92 11.14 32.51
N ASP A 36 -6.07 10.45 31.84
CA ASP A 36 -4.82 11.02 31.37
C ASP A 36 -5.13 11.54 29.98
N GLY A 37 -5.22 12.89 29.88
CA GLY A 37 -5.28 13.61 28.61
C GLY A 37 -4.01 13.42 27.79
N ALA A 38 -3.65 12.18 27.57
CA ALA A 38 -2.71 11.80 26.53
C ALA A 38 -3.36 12.23 25.22
N ILE A 39 -2.91 13.36 24.70
CA ILE A 39 -3.10 13.70 23.29
C ILE A 39 -2.62 12.44 22.56
N VAL A 40 -3.55 11.63 22.09
CA VAL A 40 -3.25 10.56 21.14
C VAL A 40 -2.75 11.31 19.92
N ILE A 41 -1.44 11.53 19.86
CA ILE A 41 -0.78 12.01 18.67
C ILE A 41 -1.10 10.92 17.66
N GLY A 42 -2.12 11.17 16.84
CA GLY A 42 -2.57 10.22 15.84
C GLY A 42 -1.35 9.80 15.06
N GLU A 43 -1.04 8.50 15.09
CA GLU A 43 0.14 7.96 14.44
C GLU A 43 0.03 8.23 12.94
N TYR A 44 0.71 9.26 12.49
CA TYR A 44 0.77 9.61 11.08
C TYR A 44 1.38 8.46 10.28
N VAL A 45 0.75 8.17 9.17
CA VAL A 45 1.23 7.17 8.23
C VAL A 45 1.59 7.87 6.92
N THR A 46 2.82 7.65 6.47
CA THR A 46 3.25 8.08 5.14
C THR A 46 2.92 7.01 4.11
N VAL A 47 2.21 7.43 3.07
CA VAL A 47 1.87 6.59 1.91
C VAL A 47 2.64 7.10 0.70
N LEU A 48 3.22 6.18 -0.07
CA LEU A 48 3.82 6.45 -1.37
C LEU A 48 3.18 5.52 -2.39
N THR A 49 2.70 6.06 -3.51
CA THR A 49 2.19 5.31 -4.66
C THR A 49 2.96 5.68 -5.92
N LEU A 50 3.06 4.74 -6.87
CA LEU A 50 3.77 4.90 -8.14
C LEU A 50 2.97 4.25 -9.26
N ALA A 51 2.76 4.99 -10.35
CA ALA A 51 2.15 4.49 -11.58
C ALA A 51 3.21 4.06 -12.60
N SER A 52 2.80 3.23 -13.57
CA SER A 52 3.71 2.70 -14.62
C SER A 52 4.24 3.74 -15.60
N ASP A 53 3.65 4.94 -15.63
CA ASP A 53 4.14 6.08 -16.42
C ASP A 53 5.15 6.94 -15.65
N GLY A 54 5.52 6.54 -14.43
CA GLY A 54 6.46 7.22 -13.57
C GLY A 54 5.83 8.31 -12.68
N ALA A 55 4.53 8.56 -12.80
CA ALA A 55 3.82 9.45 -11.89
C ALA A 55 3.78 8.83 -10.49
N TRP A 56 4.00 9.64 -9.48
CA TRP A 56 3.97 9.21 -8.09
C TRP A 56 3.20 10.22 -7.23
N GLY A 57 2.79 9.79 -6.05
CA GLY A 57 2.17 10.66 -5.08
C GLY A 57 2.45 10.19 -3.67
N THR A 58 2.56 11.12 -2.75
CA THR A 58 2.80 10.84 -1.34
C THR A 58 1.93 11.70 -0.45
N ALA A 59 1.54 11.14 0.70
CA ALA A 59 0.85 11.89 1.73
C ALA A 59 1.15 11.30 3.10
N THR A 60 1.23 12.17 4.10
CA THR A 60 1.41 11.83 5.51
C THR A 60 0.21 12.31 6.28
N GLU A 61 -0.65 11.40 6.69
CA GLU A 61 -1.94 11.70 7.30
C GLU A 61 -2.39 10.65 8.32
N THR A 62 -3.40 11.01 9.08
CA THR A 62 -4.21 10.12 9.91
C THR A 62 -5.70 10.40 9.65
N PRO A 63 -6.56 9.40 9.48
CA PRO A 63 -6.27 7.96 9.42
C PRO A 63 -5.61 7.54 8.10
N THR A 64 -5.05 6.33 8.07
CA THR A 64 -4.35 5.77 6.88
C THR A 64 -5.14 5.89 5.58
N GLY A 65 -6.45 5.72 5.61
CA GLY A 65 -7.31 5.87 4.42
C GLY A 65 -7.23 7.27 3.78
N ARG A 66 -7.06 8.31 4.60
CA ARG A 66 -6.86 9.69 4.11
C ARG A 66 -5.51 9.85 3.43
N ALA A 67 -4.45 9.30 4.03
CA ALA A 67 -3.12 9.30 3.43
C ALA A 67 -3.13 8.61 2.06
N ILE A 68 -3.79 7.45 1.94
CA ILE A 68 -3.95 6.73 0.68
C ILE A 68 -4.70 7.59 -0.35
N ALA A 69 -5.83 8.18 0.02
CA ALA A 69 -6.63 9.00 -0.89
C ALA A 69 -5.85 10.21 -1.42
N PHE A 70 -5.10 10.89 -0.57
CA PHE A 70 -4.30 12.04 -0.96
C PHE A 70 -3.10 11.65 -1.82
N ALA A 71 -2.37 10.58 -1.47
CA ALA A 71 -1.29 10.07 -2.29
C ALA A 71 -1.77 9.67 -3.70
N ILE A 72 -2.94 9.01 -3.81
CA ILE A 72 -3.54 8.69 -5.11
C ILE A 72 -3.92 9.95 -5.87
N ARG A 73 -4.52 10.93 -5.21
CA ARG A 73 -4.89 12.21 -5.84
C ARG A 73 -3.66 12.91 -6.42
N ASP A 74 -2.58 13.00 -5.66
CA ASP A 74 -1.35 13.68 -6.07
C ASP A 74 -0.65 12.93 -7.21
N CYS A 75 -0.63 11.59 -7.16
CA CYS A 75 -0.17 10.77 -8.28
C CYS A 75 -1.00 11.03 -9.55
N LYS A 76 -2.32 11.08 -9.45
CA LYS A 76 -3.21 11.36 -10.59
C LYS A 76 -3.00 12.74 -11.19
N ALA A 77 -2.64 13.73 -10.37
CA ALA A 77 -2.32 15.08 -10.85
C ALA A 77 -1.05 15.11 -11.71
N MET A 78 -0.11 14.18 -11.47
CA MET A 78 1.13 14.04 -12.24
C MET A 78 1.00 13.07 -13.42
N SER A 79 0.09 12.09 -13.34
CA SER A 79 -0.06 11.05 -14.34
C SER A 79 -0.68 11.57 -15.63
N ARG A 80 -0.11 11.16 -16.76
CA ARG A 80 -0.70 11.37 -18.09
C ARG A 80 -1.75 10.32 -18.43
N ARG A 81 -1.87 9.26 -17.63
CA ARG A 81 -2.79 8.14 -17.80
C ARG A 81 -3.79 8.12 -16.65
N VAL A 82 -5.03 7.80 -16.94
CA VAL A 82 -6.10 7.72 -15.94
C VAL A 82 -5.91 6.54 -14.96
N LEU A 83 -5.14 5.53 -15.37
CA LEU A 83 -4.97 4.27 -14.64
C LEU A 83 -3.53 4.12 -14.11
N GLY A 84 -3.40 3.46 -12.96
CA GLY A 84 -2.11 3.08 -12.37
C GLY A 84 -1.84 3.65 -10.99
N CYS A 85 -2.30 4.87 -10.70
CA CYS A 85 -2.18 5.45 -9.35
C CYS A 85 -3.02 4.66 -8.35
N GLY A 86 -2.39 4.21 -7.25
CA GLY A 86 -3.04 3.42 -6.21
C GLY A 86 -3.07 1.91 -6.46
N ALA A 87 -2.64 1.43 -7.63
CA ALA A 87 -2.52 -0.01 -7.90
C ALA A 87 -1.43 -0.66 -7.03
N LYS A 88 -0.35 0.08 -6.77
CA LYS A 88 0.71 -0.29 -5.83
C LYS A 88 0.96 0.89 -4.91
N PHE A 89 1.07 0.64 -3.63
CA PHE A 89 1.46 1.65 -2.64
C PHE A 89 2.15 0.99 -1.44
N THR A 90 2.91 1.79 -0.70
CA THR A 90 3.46 1.42 0.61
C THR A 90 2.86 2.30 1.69
N THR A 91 2.80 1.76 2.90
CA THR A 91 2.47 2.51 4.10
C THR A 91 3.59 2.31 5.12
N VAL A 92 4.08 3.39 5.68
CA VAL A 92 5.12 3.32 6.71
C VAL A 92 4.86 4.36 7.80
N ARG A 93 5.10 3.98 9.05
CA ARG A 93 5.10 4.89 10.19
C ARG A 93 6.54 5.27 10.50
N ALA A 94 6.83 6.56 10.51
CA ALA A 94 8.17 7.09 10.83
C ALA A 94 9.31 6.35 10.11
N GLY A 95 9.15 6.11 8.81
CA GLY A 95 10.12 5.37 8.00
C GLY A 95 10.38 5.98 6.63
N TRP A 96 11.26 5.35 5.89
CA TRP A 96 11.64 5.72 4.53
C TRP A 96 10.85 4.92 3.50
N SER A 97 10.50 5.56 2.41
CA SER A 97 9.89 4.91 1.23
C SER A 97 10.67 5.26 -0.02
N VAL A 98 10.86 4.28 -0.90
CA VAL A 98 11.59 4.41 -2.16
C VAL A 98 10.71 3.91 -3.30
N ALA A 99 10.58 4.71 -4.36
CA ALA A 99 9.90 4.35 -5.60
C ALA A 99 10.91 4.27 -6.75
N VAL A 100 10.89 3.16 -7.46
CA VAL A 100 11.79 2.85 -8.57
C VAL A 100 10.97 2.41 -9.77
N LEU A 101 11.29 2.93 -10.95
CA LEU A 101 10.66 2.59 -12.23
C LEU A 101 11.65 1.86 -13.12
N CYS A 102 11.26 0.71 -13.66
CA CYS A 102 12.08 -0.13 -14.53
C CYS A 102 11.32 -0.35 -15.85
N GLY A 103 11.33 0.63 -16.74
CA GLY A 103 10.44 0.67 -17.89
C GLY A 103 9.00 0.92 -17.46
N ASP A 104 8.13 -0.06 -17.63
CA ASP A 104 6.72 -0.06 -17.20
C ASP A 104 6.48 -0.76 -15.84
N GLU A 105 7.51 -1.42 -15.30
CA GLU A 105 7.43 -2.06 -13.99
C GLU A 105 7.74 -1.08 -12.85
N THR A 106 6.91 -1.15 -11.83
CA THR A 106 7.02 -0.29 -10.64
C THR A 106 7.43 -1.10 -9.43
N ILE A 107 8.44 -0.62 -8.71
CA ILE A 107 8.91 -1.17 -7.44
C ILE A 107 8.74 -0.09 -6.38
N ILE A 108 8.09 -0.43 -5.27
CA ILE A 108 7.99 0.44 -4.12
C ILE A 108 8.42 -0.38 -2.91
N ALA A 109 9.30 0.20 -2.10
CA ALA A 109 9.76 -0.40 -0.85
C ALA A 109 9.72 0.63 0.28
N ALA A 110 9.44 0.17 1.50
CA ALA A 110 9.45 1.01 2.68
C ALA A 110 10.05 0.27 3.87
N ALA A 111 10.83 0.99 4.69
CA ALA A 111 11.45 0.48 5.90
C ALA A 111 11.73 1.62 6.87
N THR A 112 12.09 1.30 8.11
CA THR A 112 12.47 2.30 9.12
C THR A 112 13.78 3.02 8.77
N GLN A 113 14.69 2.33 8.05
CA GLN A 113 15.96 2.89 7.59
C GLN A 113 15.99 2.99 6.06
N LEU A 114 16.61 4.05 5.53
CA LEU A 114 16.74 4.23 4.08
C LEU A 114 17.48 3.05 3.42
N ALA A 115 18.60 2.64 4.00
CA ALA A 115 19.40 1.53 3.47
C ALA A 115 18.62 0.21 3.38
N ASP A 116 17.67 -0.02 4.28
CA ASP A 116 16.81 -1.20 4.24
C ASP A 116 15.75 -1.10 3.15
N ALA A 117 15.13 0.07 3.00
CA ALA A 117 14.19 0.31 1.90
C ALA A 117 14.88 0.14 0.53
N GLU A 118 16.11 0.64 0.39
CA GLU A 118 16.91 0.48 -0.83
C GLU A 118 17.27 -1.00 -1.09
N ARG A 119 17.72 -1.73 -0.07
CA ARG A 119 17.98 -3.19 -0.20
C ARG A 119 16.74 -3.95 -0.63
N MET A 120 15.57 -3.62 -0.07
CA MET A 120 14.32 -4.26 -0.46
C MET A 120 13.95 -3.95 -1.92
N ALA A 121 14.15 -2.73 -2.37
CA ALA A 121 13.92 -2.34 -3.76
C ALA A 121 14.86 -3.10 -4.71
N ILE A 122 16.16 -3.18 -4.41
CA ILE A 122 17.15 -3.95 -5.19
C ILE A 122 16.80 -5.44 -5.23
N LYS A 123 16.45 -6.03 -4.06
CA LYS A 123 16.04 -7.43 -4.00
C LYS A 123 14.84 -7.67 -4.92
N ARG A 124 13.85 -6.79 -4.88
CA ARG A 124 12.66 -6.89 -5.73
C ARG A 124 12.98 -6.74 -7.22
N GLU A 125 13.91 -5.86 -7.57
CA GLU A 125 14.39 -5.73 -8.95
C GLU A 125 15.04 -7.04 -9.44
N ILE A 126 15.93 -7.64 -8.64
CA ILE A 126 16.59 -8.91 -8.96
C ILE A 126 15.55 -10.02 -9.15
N GLU A 127 14.58 -10.13 -8.26
CA GLU A 127 13.49 -11.10 -8.36
C GLU A 127 12.69 -10.93 -9.66
N LEU A 128 12.31 -9.69 -10.00
CA LEU A 128 11.57 -9.40 -11.23
C LEU A 128 12.40 -9.77 -12.47
N ARG A 129 13.69 -9.44 -12.51
CA ARG A 129 14.57 -9.80 -13.63
C ARG A 129 14.73 -11.32 -13.78
N ASN A 130 14.90 -12.03 -12.68
CA ASN A 130 15.16 -13.46 -12.70
C ASN A 130 13.92 -14.29 -13.05
N VAL A 131 12.74 -13.88 -12.56
CA VAL A 131 11.53 -14.70 -12.63
C VAL A 131 10.62 -14.29 -13.80
N TYR A 132 10.48 -12.97 -14.05
CA TYR A 132 9.44 -12.48 -14.96
C TYR A 132 9.97 -11.80 -16.22
N ARG A 133 11.03 -10.98 -16.13
CA ARG A 133 11.50 -10.16 -17.25
C ARG A 133 13.03 -10.01 -17.28
N ARG A 134 13.73 -10.94 -17.89
CA ARG A 134 15.20 -10.89 -18.01
C ARG A 134 15.71 -9.63 -18.72
N ASN A 135 14.96 -9.13 -19.71
CA ASN A 135 15.31 -7.96 -20.52
C ASN A 135 14.65 -6.66 -20.02
N MET A 136 14.33 -6.58 -18.72
CA MET A 136 13.77 -5.36 -18.12
C MET A 136 14.76 -4.19 -18.27
N PRO A 137 14.29 -3.00 -18.68
CA PRO A 137 15.14 -1.81 -18.79
C PRO A 137 15.85 -1.48 -17.47
N PRO A 138 16.91 -0.65 -17.50
CA PRO A 138 17.54 -0.14 -16.28
C PRO A 138 16.51 0.54 -15.38
N CYS A 139 16.63 0.31 -14.09
CA CYS A 139 15.74 0.90 -13.11
C CYS A 139 16.23 2.30 -12.72
N VAL A 140 15.30 3.23 -12.57
CA VAL A 140 15.56 4.61 -12.17
C VAL A 140 14.77 4.91 -10.90
N ARG A 141 15.42 5.50 -9.91
CA ARG A 141 14.75 5.99 -8.70
C ARG A 141 13.96 7.25 -9.07
N VAL A 142 12.66 7.24 -8.83
CA VAL A 142 11.76 8.36 -9.16
C VAL A 142 11.35 9.18 -7.93
N ALA A 143 11.32 8.56 -6.74
CA ALA A 143 11.05 9.27 -5.51
C ALA A 143 11.69 8.57 -4.30
N THR A 144 12.06 9.35 -3.31
CA THR A 144 12.43 8.91 -1.96
C THR A 144 11.69 9.80 -0.98
N VAL A 145 11.00 9.20 -0.02
CA VAL A 145 10.24 9.92 1.01
C VAL A 145 10.87 9.61 2.36
N ASN A 146 11.21 10.65 3.11
CA ASN A 146 11.79 10.52 4.44
C ASN A 146 10.73 10.25 5.53
N PRO A 147 11.12 9.98 6.79
CA PRO A 147 10.18 9.71 7.88
C PRO A 147 9.20 10.84 8.18
N ASN A 148 9.51 12.06 7.79
CA ASN A 148 8.65 13.25 7.96
C ASN A 148 7.68 13.45 6.78
N GLY A 149 7.64 12.52 5.81
CA GLY A 149 6.80 12.63 4.62
C GLY A 149 7.35 13.57 3.54
N VAL A 150 8.57 14.09 3.73
CA VAL A 150 9.20 14.99 2.76
C VAL A 150 9.86 14.18 1.65
N VAL A 151 9.60 14.58 0.40
CA VAL A 151 10.23 13.97 -0.76
C VAL A 151 11.66 14.48 -0.87
N VAL A 152 12.59 13.53 -0.78
CA VAL A 152 14.01 13.75 -1.01
C VAL A 152 14.33 13.16 -2.37
N THR A 153 14.15 13.92 -3.44
CA THR A 153 14.51 13.45 -4.77
C THR A 153 16.03 13.42 -4.86
N PRO A 154 16.68 12.27 -5.14
CA PRO A 154 18.05 12.33 -5.60
C PRO A 154 18.00 13.19 -6.87
N LEU A 155 18.86 14.20 -6.93
CA LEU A 155 19.14 14.87 -8.19
C LEU A 155 19.52 13.74 -9.17
N VAL A 156 18.58 13.36 -10.03
CA VAL A 156 18.91 12.57 -11.21
C VAL A 156 19.80 13.51 -11.98
N GLN A 157 21.11 13.35 -11.84
CA GLN A 157 22.02 13.87 -12.82
C GLN A 157 21.52 13.25 -14.12
N ALA A 158 20.85 14.07 -14.92
CA ALA A 158 20.61 13.77 -16.31
C ALA A 158 22.01 13.57 -16.91
N SER A 159 22.51 12.35 -16.76
CA SER A 159 23.69 11.88 -17.48
C SER A 159 23.34 12.08 -18.94
N GLU A 160 23.90 13.15 -19.50
CA GLU A 160 23.86 13.52 -20.90
C GLU A 160 23.85 12.28 -21.76
N ARG A 161 22.69 12.05 -22.40
CA ARG A 161 22.66 11.20 -23.59
C ARG A 161 23.36 11.98 -24.68
N ARG A 162 24.65 11.73 -24.83
CA ARG A 162 25.37 11.97 -26.09
C ARG A 162 25.17 10.79 -27.00
#